data_639e5d86df21dd425c624611ba8f06c9
#
_entry.id   639e5d86df21dd425c624611ba8f06c9
#
_cell.length_a   1.000
_cell.length_b   1.000
_cell.length_c   1.000
_cell.angle_alpha   90.00
_cell.angle_beta   90.00
_cell.angle_gamma   90.00
#
_symmetry.space_group_name_H-M   'P 1'
#
loop_
_entity.id
_entity.type
_entity.pdbx_description
1 polymer ?
#
loop_
_entity_poly.entity_id
_entity_poly.type
_entity_poly.pdbx_seq_one_letter_code
_entity_poly.pdbx_strand_id
1 'polypeptide(L)'
;MIWHTGGGRVAWSILERLGRFDPSSNLGHPTSFMTSIPAEDILQKLTVLYPHTEDDMNFLQFRNNFELLIMTILSAQTTDVTVNGLRDELFSAYPTAEALAAANQEEVEHIIHPAGFFRSKAKNIIGASKKICEEFGGDIPQTIEELVTLPGVGRKTANIVTNHGFHKAYGIAVDTHVKRLSQRLGLTKSADPDTIEKDLTALLDRKWWSHVNYLFISHGRAVCTAKKPDCAHCTIREYCTEVK
;
A
#
# COMPACT_ATOMS: atom_id res chain seq x y z
N MET A 1 58.56 -11.62 16.63
CA MET A 1 59.06 -11.55 18.02
C MET A 1 57.93 -10.99 18.90
N ILE A 2 57.51 -11.85 19.85
CA ILE A 2 56.94 -11.53 21.20
C ILE A 2 55.60 -10.78 21.26
N TRP A 3 54.52 -11.49 21.45
CA TRP A 3 53.62 -11.72 22.59
C TRP A 3 53.60 -10.62 23.66
N HIS A 4 52.43 -10.05 23.98
CA HIS A 4 51.84 -10.15 25.31
C HIS A 4 50.32 -9.85 25.33
N THR A 5 49.59 -10.78 25.79
CA THR A 5 48.36 -10.93 26.51
C THR A 5 48.08 -9.84 27.55
N GLY A 6 46.80 -9.45 27.65
CA GLY A 6 46.28 -8.65 28.74
C GLY A 6 44.75 -8.68 28.72
N GLY A 7 44.19 -9.75 29.25
CA GLY A 7 42.73 -9.88 29.46
C GLY A 7 42.28 -9.21 30.74
N GLY A 8 41.02 -8.92 30.78
CA GLY A 8 40.31 -8.92 32.04
C GLY A 8 39.59 -7.62 32.45
N ARG A 9 38.28 -7.74 32.60
CA ARG A 9 37.43 -6.94 33.51
C ARG A 9 36.86 -5.61 33.01
N VAL A 10 35.88 -5.69 32.13
CA VAL A 10 34.78 -4.71 32.12
C VAL A 10 33.47 -5.46 31.81
N ALA A 11 32.97 -6.24 32.73
CA ALA A 11 31.69 -6.95 32.59
C ALA A 11 30.94 -7.15 33.93
N TRP A 12 31.04 -6.21 34.88
CA TRP A 12 30.34 -6.36 36.18
C TRP A 12 29.80 -5.06 36.77
N SER A 13 29.47 -4.03 35.98
CA SER A 13 28.94 -2.77 36.53
C SER A 13 27.55 -2.35 36.02
N ILE A 14 26.83 -3.17 35.30
CA ILE A 14 25.46 -2.85 34.79
C ILE A 14 24.34 -3.57 35.57
N LEU A 15 24.66 -4.52 36.44
CA LEU A 15 23.63 -5.29 37.15
C LEU A 15 23.29 -4.78 38.56
N GLU A 16 23.88 -3.69 39.01
CA GLU A 16 23.62 -3.12 40.39
C GLU A 16 22.69 -1.90 40.39
N ARG A 17 22.04 -1.51 39.30
CA ARG A 17 21.11 -0.37 39.23
C ARG A 17 19.63 -0.73 39.00
N LEU A 18 19.25 -1.99 39.06
CA LEU A 18 17.84 -2.41 39.05
C LEU A 18 17.45 -2.74 40.48
N GLY A 19 16.71 -1.82 41.10
CA GLY A 19 16.23 -1.89 42.46
C GLY A 19 15.47 -3.18 42.76
N ARG A 20 15.54 -3.57 44.03
CA ARG A 20 14.91 -4.74 44.67
C ARG A 20 13.45 -4.86 44.26
N PHE A 21 13.08 -5.98 43.68
CA PHE A 21 11.70 -6.38 43.46
C PHE A 21 11.09 -6.84 44.78
N ASP A 22 10.03 -6.16 45.22
CA ASP A 22 9.22 -6.56 46.36
C ASP A 22 8.12 -7.55 45.90
N PRO A 23 8.09 -8.79 46.43
CA PRO A 23 7.13 -9.79 45.98
C PRO A 23 5.72 -9.67 46.58
N SER A 24 5.39 -8.61 47.32
CA SER A 24 4.15 -8.53 48.12
C SER A 24 3.09 -7.58 47.61
N SER A 25 3.19 -6.94 46.42
CA SER A 25 2.09 -6.16 45.86
C SER A 25 1.20 -6.99 44.95
N ASN A 26 0.31 -7.70 45.59
CA ASN A 26 -0.77 -8.43 44.93
C ASN A 26 -1.94 -7.46 44.67
N LEU A 27 -2.04 -6.93 43.45
CA LEU A 27 -3.28 -6.35 42.91
C LEU A 27 -3.46 -6.86 41.49
N GLY A 28 -4.38 -7.82 41.39
CA GLY A 28 -4.76 -8.47 40.16
C GLY A 28 -5.39 -7.53 39.14
N HIS A 29 -4.79 -7.49 37.97
CA HIS A 29 -5.53 -7.28 36.74
C HIS A 29 -5.33 -8.52 35.87
N PRO A 30 -6.40 -9.12 35.35
CA PRO A 30 -6.25 -10.15 34.35
C PRO A 30 -5.79 -9.44 33.06
N THR A 31 -4.48 -9.37 32.86
CA THR A 31 -3.95 -9.12 31.53
C THR A 31 -4.29 -10.34 30.69
N SER A 32 -5.43 -10.26 30.01
CA SER A 32 -5.72 -11.04 28.85
C SER A 32 -4.48 -10.96 27.96
N PHE A 33 -3.76 -12.06 27.82
CA PHE A 33 -2.80 -12.30 26.76
C PHE A 33 -3.59 -12.35 25.45
N MET A 34 -3.99 -11.19 24.94
CA MET A 34 -4.19 -11.03 23.50
C MET A 34 -2.78 -11.22 22.91
N THR A 35 -2.51 -12.39 22.40
CA THR A 35 -1.38 -12.60 21.51
C THR A 35 -1.56 -11.59 20.38
N SER A 36 -0.81 -10.49 20.43
CA SER A 36 -0.80 -9.49 19.37
C SER A 36 -0.39 -10.22 18.11
N ILE A 37 -1.24 -10.17 17.09
CA ILE A 37 -0.90 -10.75 15.79
C ILE A 37 0.39 -10.07 15.35
N PRO A 38 1.47 -10.80 15.04
CA PRO A 38 2.75 -10.21 14.70
C PRO A 38 2.71 -9.65 13.27
N ALA A 39 1.95 -8.58 13.07
CA ALA A 39 1.68 -8.00 11.76
C ALA A 39 2.97 -7.53 11.05
N GLU A 40 3.93 -6.99 11.80
CA GLU A 40 5.22 -6.57 11.23
C GLU A 40 6.09 -7.75 10.83
N ASP A 41 6.10 -8.86 11.57
CA ASP A 41 6.85 -10.08 11.22
C ASP A 41 6.35 -10.66 9.89
N ILE A 42 5.02 -10.61 9.67
CA ILE A 42 4.41 -11.00 8.39
C ILE A 42 4.99 -10.16 7.25
N LEU A 43 5.01 -8.84 7.40
CA LEU A 43 5.53 -7.94 6.37
C LEU A 43 7.04 -8.12 6.16
N GLN A 44 7.83 -8.31 7.21
CA GLN A 44 9.27 -8.59 7.11
C GLN A 44 9.53 -9.87 6.31
N LYS A 45 8.80 -10.97 6.58
CA LYS A 45 8.91 -12.20 5.80
C LYS A 45 8.54 -12.01 4.34
N LEU A 46 7.47 -11.24 4.06
CA LEU A 46 7.06 -10.93 2.70
C LEU A 46 8.08 -10.04 1.98
N THR A 47 8.74 -9.10 2.66
CA THR A 47 9.79 -8.25 2.07
C THR A 47 11.00 -9.09 1.63
N VAL A 48 11.37 -10.11 2.40
CA VAL A 48 12.43 -11.05 1.99
C VAL A 48 12.03 -11.85 0.74
N LEU A 49 10.76 -12.25 0.65
CA LEU A 49 10.26 -13.03 -0.49
C LEU A 49 10.01 -12.17 -1.74
N TYR A 50 9.60 -10.93 -1.54
CA TYR A 50 9.31 -9.95 -2.60
C TYR A 50 10.18 -8.70 -2.39
N PRO A 51 11.50 -8.81 -2.68
CA PRO A 51 12.41 -7.67 -2.53
C PRO A 51 11.99 -6.54 -3.48
N HIS A 52 11.99 -5.32 -2.98
CA HIS A 52 11.56 -4.14 -3.72
C HIS A 52 12.22 -2.88 -3.15
N THR A 53 12.29 -1.84 -3.97
CA THR A 53 12.59 -0.47 -3.56
C THR A 53 11.29 0.34 -3.46
N GLU A 54 11.33 1.55 -2.95
CA GLU A 54 10.14 2.43 -2.91
C GLU A 54 9.59 2.71 -4.31
N ASP A 55 10.45 2.81 -5.31
CA ASP A 55 10.08 3.05 -6.70
C ASP A 55 9.43 1.83 -7.37
N ASP A 56 9.75 0.62 -6.91
CA ASP A 56 9.23 -0.63 -7.50
C ASP A 56 7.88 -1.06 -6.93
N MET A 57 7.36 -0.39 -5.90
CA MET A 57 6.13 -0.79 -5.20
C MET A 57 4.84 -0.52 -5.98
N ASN A 58 4.92 0.03 -7.19
CA ASN A 58 3.75 0.26 -8.03
C ASN A 58 3.82 -0.62 -9.29
N PHE A 59 2.72 -1.32 -9.60
CA PHE A 59 2.61 -2.14 -10.80
C PHE A 59 2.30 -1.32 -12.06
N LEU A 60 1.91 -0.04 -11.91
CA LEU A 60 1.69 0.90 -12.99
C LEU A 60 3.00 1.64 -13.32
N GLN A 61 3.26 1.80 -14.61
CA GLN A 61 4.42 2.52 -15.11
C GLN A 61 4.05 4.00 -15.32
N PHE A 62 4.74 4.92 -14.69
CA PHE A 62 4.51 6.35 -14.78
C PHE A 62 5.82 7.15 -14.73
N ARG A 63 5.83 8.37 -15.25
CA ARG A 63 6.98 9.28 -15.28
C ARG A 63 6.86 10.43 -14.29
N ASN A 64 5.61 10.75 -13.89
CA ASN A 64 5.30 11.85 -12.99
C ASN A 64 3.95 11.60 -12.27
N ASN A 65 3.60 12.48 -11.33
CA ASN A 65 2.41 12.33 -10.48
C ASN A 65 1.10 12.49 -11.27
N PHE A 66 1.09 13.24 -12.38
CA PHE A 66 -0.06 13.33 -13.26
C PHE A 66 -0.32 11.98 -13.94
N GLU A 67 0.70 11.38 -14.56
CA GLU A 67 0.58 10.05 -15.15
C GLU A 67 0.13 9.02 -14.12
N LEU A 68 0.73 9.01 -12.91
CA LEU A 68 0.34 8.10 -11.82
C LEU A 68 -1.15 8.22 -11.49
N LEU A 69 -1.66 9.44 -11.31
CA LEU A 69 -3.07 9.68 -10.99
C LEU A 69 -3.98 9.15 -12.09
N ILE A 70 -3.73 9.54 -13.36
CA ILE A 70 -4.54 9.12 -14.50
C ILE A 70 -4.50 7.60 -14.69
N MET A 71 -3.30 6.99 -14.64
CA MET A 71 -3.14 5.53 -14.74
C MET A 71 -3.86 4.79 -13.61
N THR A 72 -3.85 5.35 -12.38
CA THR A 72 -4.56 4.75 -11.25
C THR A 72 -6.09 4.82 -11.43
N ILE A 73 -6.63 5.92 -11.97
CA ILE A 73 -8.06 6.01 -12.33
C ILE A 73 -8.40 4.95 -13.39
N LEU A 74 -7.55 4.80 -14.41
CA LEU A 74 -7.75 3.81 -15.48
C LEU A 74 -7.64 2.35 -14.99
N SER A 75 -6.90 2.08 -13.92
CA SER A 75 -6.72 0.72 -13.38
C SER A 75 -7.95 0.14 -12.69
N ALA A 76 -8.99 0.94 -12.44
CA ALA A 76 -10.23 0.45 -11.86
C ALA A 76 -10.85 -0.66 -12.74
N GLN A 77 -10.94 -1.89 -12.20
CA GLN A 77 -11.44 -3.09 -12.91
C GLN A 77 -10.71 -3.40 -14.23
N THR A 78 -9.42 -3.09 -14.29
CA THR A 78 -8.57 -3.33 -15.46
C THR A 78 -7.22 -3.88 -14.99
N THR A 79 -6.57 -4.72 -15.81
CA THR A 79 -5.26 -5.26 -15.47
C THR A 79 -4.16 -4.22 -15.66
N ASP A 80 -3.10 -4.29 -14.82
CA ASP A 80 -1.96 -3.37 -14.92
C ASP A 80 -1.30 -3.43 -16.30
N VAL A 81 -1.22 -4.63 -16.89
CA VAL A 81 -0.67 -4.83 -18.27
C VAL A 81 -1.45 -4.03 -19.29
N THR A 82 -2.79 -4.10 -19.25
CA THR A 82 -3.64 -3.34 -20.17
C THR A 82 -3.45 -1.83 -19.98
N VAL A 83 -3.45 -1.36 -18.72
CA VAL A 83 -3.30 0.07 -18.44
C VAL A 83 -1.91 0.57 -18.85
N ASN A 84 -0.84 -0.18 -18.55
CA ASN A 84 0.51 0.17 -18.95
C ASN A 84 0.66 0.24 -20.49
N GLY A 85 -0.06 -0.60 -21.22
CA GLY A 85 -0.07 -0.57 -22.69
C GLY A 85 -0.69 0.70 -23.29
N LEU A 86 -1.51 1.44 -22.53
CA LEU A 86 -2.13 2.68 -23.00
C LEU A 86 -1.26 3.92 -22.74
N ARG A 87 -0.26 3.81 -21.86
CA ARG A 87 0.50 4.95 -21.33
C ARG A 87 1.11 5.82 -22.43
N ASP A 88 1.86 5.21 -23.33
CA ASP A 88 2.65 5.98 -24.29
C ASP A 88 1.75 6.70 -25.32
N GLU A 89 0.67 6.08 -25.78
CA GLU A 89 -0.28 6.70 -26.69
C GLU A 89 -1.03 7.84 -26.00
N LEU A 90 -1.57 7.59 -24.80
CA LEU A 90 -2.36 8.58 -24.06
C LEU A 90 -1.52 9.81 -23.70
N PHE A 91 -0.33 9.65 -23.16
CA PHE A 91 0.49 10.78 -22.73
C PHE A 91 1.37 11.39 -23.81
N SER A 92 1.47 10.74 -25.01
CA SER A 92 1.96 11.43 -26.21
C SER A 92 0.92 12.43 -26.75
N ALA A 93 -0.36 12.08 -26.68
CA ALA A 93 -1.46 12.96 -27.07
C ALA A 93 -1.76 14.03 -26.02
N TYR A 94 -1.75 13.67 -24.75
CA TYR A 94 -2.16 14.52 -23.62
C TYR A 94 -1.13 14.48 -22.47
N PRO A 95 0.02 15.17 -22.63
CA PRO A 95 1.15 15.07 -21.69
C PRO A 95 0.94 15.78 -20.35
N THR A 96 -0.05 16.68 -20.25
CA THR A 96 -0.31 17.49 -19.05
C THR A 96 -1.79 17.51 -18.68
N ALA A 97 -2.09 18.02 -17.48
CA ALA A 97 -3.47 18.20 -17.04
C ALA A 97 -4.24 19.17 -17.97
N GLU A 98 -3.61 20.25 -18.42
CA GLU A 98 -4.22 21.23 -19.33
C GLU A 98 -4.56 20.58 -20.68
N ALA A 99 -3.63 19.79 -21.24
CA ALA A 99 -3.85 19.10 -22.51
C ALA A 99 -5.03 18.12 -22.42
N LEU A 100 -5.09 17.32 -21.33
CA LEU A 100 -6.18 16.37 -21.13
C LEU A 100 -7.50 17.06 -20.75
N ALA A 101 -7.46 18.18 -20.02
CA ALA A 101 -8.65 19.00 -19.70
C ALA A 101 -9.32 19.57 -20.96
N ALA A 102 -8.53 19.91 -22.00
CA ALA A 102 -9.02 20.43 -23.28
C ALA A 102 -9.34 19.34 -24.31
N ALA A 103 -9.12 18.05 -23.97
CA ALA A 103 -9.26 16.94 -24.89
C ALA A 103 -10.69 16.73 -25.37
N ASN A 104 -10.83 16.25 -26.63
CA ASN A 104 -12.08 15.71 -27.15
C ASN A 104 -12.33 14.36 -26.46
N GLN A 105 -13.52 14.18 -25.88
CA GLN A 105 -13.86 12.95 -25.14
C GLN A 105 -13.85 11.72 -26.03
N GLU A 106 -14.30 11.80 -27.28
CA GLU A 106 -14.35 10.66 -28.21
C GLU A 106 -12.94 10.18 -28.59
N GLU A 107 -11.98 11.10 -28.74
CA GLU A 107 -10.58 10.76 -28.98
C GLU A 107 -9.95 10.04 -27.79
N VAL A 108 -10.19 10.53 -26.58
CA VAL A 108 -9.73 9.88 -25.35
C VAL A 108 -10.37 8.50 -25.20
N GLU A 109 -11.69 8.38 -25.46
CA GLU A 109 -12.39 7.09 -25.45
C GLU A 109 -11.78 6.09 -26.43
N HIS A 110 -11.37 6.56 -27.61
CA HIS A 110 -10.70 5.70 -28.61
C HIS A 110 -9.38 5.16 -28.08
N ILE A 111 -8.54 6.01 -27.54
CA ILE A 111 -7.23 5.61 -26.98
C ILE A 111 -7.39 4.60 -25.82
N ILE A 112 -8.30 4.89 -24.87
CA ILE A 112 -8.44 4.08 -23.67
C ILE A 112 -9.46 2.94 -23.79
N HIS A 113 -9.98 2.68 -24.99
CA HIS A 113 -10.98 1.64 -25.27
C HIS A 113 -10.62 0.27 -24.65
N PRO A 114 -9.35 -0.21 -24.72
CA PRO A 114 -8.95 -1.49 -24.13
C PRO A 114 -9.12 -1.58 -22.61
N ALA A 115 -9.19 -0.44 -21.90
CA ALA A 115 -9.32 -0.43 -20.44
C ALA A 115 -10.70 -0.88 -19.93
N GLY A 116 -11.71 -1.05 -20.81
CA GLY A 116 -13.09 -1.29 -20.39
C GLY A 116 -13.71 -0.10 -19.65
N PHE A 117 -15.02 -0.01 -19.59
CA PHE A 117 -15.73 1.15 -19.01
C PHE A 117 -15.18 2.50 -19.51
N PHE A 118 -14.63 2.52 -20.71
CA PHE A 118 -13.83 3.61 -21.27
C PHE A 118 -14.58 4.94 -21.31
N ARG A 119 -15.91 4.97 -21.56
CA ARG A 119 -16.70 6.21 -21.56
C ARG A 119 -16.70 6.88 -20.18
N SER A 120 -16.95 6.11 -19.13
CA SER A 120 -16.91 6.63 -17.75
C SER A 120 -15.51 7.03 -17.36
N LYS A 121 -14.50 6.25 -17.75
CA LYS A 121 -13.09 6.56 -17.48
C LYS A 121 -12.63 7.81 -18.20
N ALA A 122 -12.96 7.99 -19.49
CA ALA A 122 -12.65 9.20 -20.24
C ALA A 122 -13.27 10.44 -19.58
N LYS A 123 -14.57 10.37 -19.23
CA LYS A 123 -15.23 11.45 -18.51
C LYS A 123 -14.53 11.78 -17.18
N ASN A 124 -14.12 10.75 -16.42
CA ASN A 124 -13.45 10.94 -15.14
C ASN A 124 -12.07 11.57 -15.30
N ILE A 125 -11.20 11.08 -16.21
CA ILE A 125 -9.84 11.62 -16.35
C ILE A 125 -9.84 13.04 -16.93
N ILE A 126 -10.74 13.35 -17.89
CA ILE A 126 -10.93 14.70 -18.40
C ILE A 126 -11.47 15.62 -17.28
N GLY A 127 -12.48 15.17 -16.54
CA GLY A 127 -13.04 15.92 -15.43
C GLY A 127 -12.05 16.15 -14.29
N ALA A 128 -11.24 15.16 -13.95
CA ALA A 128 -10.17 15.29 -12.97
C ALA A 128 -9.14 16.33 -13.43
N SER A 129 -8.72 16.27 -14.69
CA SER A 129 -7.77 17.21 -15.28
C SER A 129 -8.30 18.65 -15.31
N LYS A 130 -9.58 18.85 -15.64
CA LYS A 130 -10.23 20.19 -15.57
C LYS A 130 -10.17 20.73 -14.14
N LYS A 131 -10.58 19.93 -13.17
CA LYS A 131 -10.58 20.35 -11.77
C LYS A 131 -9.17 20.64 -11.24
N ILE A 132 -8.16 19.87 -11.67
CA ILE A 132 -6.75 20.12 -11.35
C ILE A 132 -6.32 21.50 -11.87
N CYS A 133 -6.67 21.84 -13.11
CA CYS A 133 -6.36 23.17 -13.67
C CYS A 133 -7.11 24.30 -12.96
N GLU A 134 -8.41 24.11 -12.69
CA GLU A 134 -9.29 25.16 -12.14
C GLU A 134 -9.06 25.43 -10.65
N GLU A 135 -8.85 24.40 -9.84
CA GLU A 135 -8.78 24.51 -8.37
C GLU A 135 -7.36 24.38 -7.81
N PHE A 136 -6.44 23.75 -8.56
CA PHE A 136 -5.08 23.45 -8.07
C PHE A 136 -3.98 24.02 -8.98
N GLY A 137 -4.33 24.90 -9.93
CA GLY A 137 -3.35 25.60 -10.77
C GLY A 137 -2.54 24.69 -11.71
N GLY A 138 -3.03 23.49 -12.01
CA GLY A 138 -2.34 22.49 -12.83
C GLY A 138 -1.51 21.47 -12.03
N ASP A 139 -1.29 21.72 -10.74
CA ASP A 139 -0.54 20.83 -9.84
C ASP A 139 -1.43 19.71 -9.26
N ILE A 140 -0.86 18.52 -9.09
CA ILE A 140 -1.58 17.40 -8.47
C ILE A 140 -1.72 17.63 -6.97
N PRO A 141 -2.95 17.58 -6.40
CA PRO A 141 -3.16 17.71 -4.96
C PRO A 141 -2.38 16.65 -4.17
N GLN A 142 -1.92 17.02 -2.97
CA GLN A 142 -1.03 16.19 -2.18
C GLN A 142 -1.68 15.60 -0.91
N THR A 143 -2.93 15.94 -0.64
CA THR A 143 -3.69 15.41 0.52
C THR A 143 -4.80 14.46 0.07
N ILE A 144 -5.18 13.54 0.95
CA ILE A 144 -6.28 12.61 0.69
C ILE A 144 -7.59 13.39 0.45
N GLU A 145 -7.83 14.40 1.29
CA GLU A 145 -9.04 15.22 1.28
C GLU A 145 -9.24 15.96 -0.05
N GLU A 146 -8.16 16.50 -0.62
CA GLU A 146 -8.21 17.16 -1.93
C GLU A 146 -8.33 16.15 -3.07
N LEU A 147 -7.53 15.07 -3.03
CA LEU A 147 -7.52 14.05 -4.09
C LEU A 147 -8.88 13.40 -4.28
N VAL A 148 -9.61 13.08 -3.20
CA VAL A 148 -10.94 12.46 -3.31
C VAL A 148 -12.02 13.39 -3.87
N THR A 149 -11.74 14.69 -4.01
CA THR A 149 -12.64 15.60 -4.69
C THR A 149 -12.59 15.47 -6.21
N LEU A 150 -11.53 14.84 -6.75
CA LEU A 150 -11.34 14.67 -8.18
C LEU A 150 -12.27 13.56 -8.72
N PRO A 151 -12.89 13.74 -9.90
CA PRO A 151 -13.69 12.70 -10.54
C PRO A 151 -12.93 11.39 -10.73
N GLY A 152 -13.52 10.29 -10.31
CA GLY A 152 -12.92 8.95 -10.44
C GLY A 152 -11.88 8.60 -9.38
N VAL A 153 -11.62 9.50 -8.42
CA VAL A 153 -10.67 9.28 -7.33
C VAL A 153 -11.38 8.95 -6.03
N GLY A 154 -11.24 7.71 -5.60
CA GLY A 154 -11.65 7.27 -4.26
C GLY A 154 -10.46 7.22 -3.30
N ARG A 155 -10.73 6.89 -2.01
CA ARG A 155 -9.72 6.83 -0.96
C ARG A 155 -8.53 5.92 -1.32
N LYS A 156 -8.79 4.75 -1.94
CA LYS A 156 -7.73 3.85 -2.42
C LYS A 156 -6.80 4.53 -3.42
N THR A 157 -7.37 5.22 -4.43
CA THR A 157 -6.61 5.94 -5.46
C THR A 157 -5.79 7.06 -4.82
N ALA A 158 -6.39 7.82 -3.91
CA ALA A 158 -5.71 8.88 -3.18
C ALA A 158 -4.51 8.35 -2.37
N ASN A 159 -4.67 7.23 -1.64
CA ASN A 159 -3.58 6.58 -0.93
C ASN A 159 -2.45 6.12 -1.88
N ILE A 160 -2.76 5.58 -3.06
CA ILE A 160 -1.75 5.20 -4.05
C ILE A 160 -0.97 6.44 -4.52
N VAL A 161 -1.66 7.52 -4.87
CA VAL A 161 -1.02 8.75 -5.36
C VAL A 161 -0.15 9.39 -4.29
N THR A 162 -0.63 9.50 -3.05
CA THR A 162 0.16 10.08 -1.96
C THR A 162 1.37 9.22 -1.59
N ASN A 163 1.20 7.89 -1.54
CA ASN A 163 2.28 6.98 -1.17
C ASN A 163 3.37 6.91 -2.24
N HIS A 164 3.01 6.72 -3.50
CA HIS A 164 3.98 6.47 -4.57
C HIS A 164 4.38 7.73 -5.35
N GLY A 165 3.52 8.74 -5.42
CA GLY A 165 3.82 9.97 -6.12
C GLY A 165 4.52 11.02 -5.25
N PHE A 166 4.14 11.10 -3.98
CA PHE A 166 4.66 12.11 -3.07
C PHE A 166 5.47 11.53 -1.91
N HIS A 167 5.63 10.21 -1.82
CA HIS A 167 6.29 9.50 -0.71
C HIS A 167 5.71 9.89 0.66
N LYS A 168 4.38 10.14 0.70
CA LYS A 168 3.64 10.53 1.89
C LYS A 168 2.59 9.47 2.25
N ALA A 169 2.92 8.59 3.19
CA ALA A 169 1.98 7.59 3.66
C ALA A 169 0.96 8.22 4.63
N TYR A 170 -0.22 8.58 4.13
CA TYR A 170 -1.34 9.02 4.95
C TYR A 170 -2.28 7.87 5.35
N GLY A 171 -2.20 6.75 4.64
CA GLY A 171 -2.98 5.56 4.87
C GLY A 171 -2.51 4.38 4.04
N ILE A 172 -3.28 3.30 4.07
CA ILE A 172 -3.00 2.05 3.38
C ILE A 172 -4.02 1.87 2.25
N ALA A 173 -3.56 1.68 1.02
CA ALA A 173 -4.44 1.41 -0.11
C ALA A 173 -5.03 0.00 -0.01
N VAL A 174 -6.31 -0.10 0.36
CA VAL A 174 -7.01 -1.38 0.52
C VAL A 174 -7.68 -1.80 -0.79
N ASP A 175 -7.11 -2.82 -1.43
CA ASP A 175 -7.70 -3.49 -2.59
C ASP A 175 -8.25 -4.88 -2.24
N THR A 176 -8.64 -5.65 -3.24
CA THR A 176 -9.15 -7.02 -3.04
C THR A 176 -8.10 -7.98 -2.47
N HIS A 177 -6.81 -7.76 -2.75
CA HIS A 177 -5.72 -8.55 -2.19
C HIS A 177 -5.46 -8.18 -0.74
N VAL A 178 -5.34 -6.89 -0.43
CA VAL A 178 -5.18 -6.40 0.95
C VAL A 178 -6.35 -6.86 1.81
N LYS A 179 -7.60 -6.67 1.35
CA LYS A 179 -8.79 -7.16 2.05
C LYS A 179 -8.70 -8.66 2.35
N ARG A 180 -8.46 -9.49 1.33
CA ARG A 180 -8.43 -10.95 1.47
C ARG A 180 -7.34 -11.43 2.42
N LEU A 181 -6.11 -10.94 2.23
CA LEU A 181 -4.99 -11.35 3.05
C LEU A 181 -5.14 -10.88 4.49
N SER A 182 -5.57 -9.64 4.71
CA SER A 182 -5.80 -9.11 6.06
C SER A 182 -6.83 -9.94 6.83
N GLN A 183 -7.90 -10.38 6.17
CA GLN A 183 -8.90 -11.27 6.77
C GLN A 183 -8.31 -12.65 7.07
N ARG A 184 -7.62 -13.28 6.11
CA ARG A 184 -7.00 -14.62 6.28
C ARG A 184 -5.92 -14.65 7.35
N LEU A 185 -5.20 -13.56 7.51
CA LEU A 185 -4.16 -13.41 8.53
C LEU A 185 -4.72 -12.94 9.89
N GLY A 186 -6.04 -12.71 9.98
CA GLY A 186 -6.68 -12.26 11.21
C GLY A 186 -6.36 -10.81 11.60
N LEU A 187 -5.78 -10.01 10.71
CA LEU A 187 -5.44 -8.60 10.95
C LEU A 187 -6.69 -7.71 11.02
N THR A 188 -7.81 -8.16 10.46
CA THR A 188 -9.12 -7.53 10.53
C THR A 188 -10.23 -8.56 10.44
N LYS A 189 -11.40 -8.23 10.98
CA LYS A 189 -12.65 -8.97 10.78
C LYS A 189 -13.59 -8.26 9.81
N SER A 190 -13.27 -7.05 9.42
CA SER A 190 -14.11 -6.21 8.57
C SER A 190 -14.07 -6.65 7.11
N ALA A 191 -15.17 -6.39 6.39
CA ALA A 191 -15.25 -6.47 4.94
C ALA A 191 -15.24 -5.09 4.26
N ASP A 192 -15.36 -4.03 5.06
CA ASP A 192 -15.36 -2.64 4.59
C ASP A 192 -13.92 -2.11 4.44
N PRO A 193 -13.53 -1.59 3.25
CA PRO A 193 -12.16 -1.13 3.01
C PRO A 193 -11.68 -0.03 3.95
N ASP A 194 -12.54 0.92 4.31
CA ASP A 194 -12.17 2.03 5.17
C ASP A 194 -11.92 1.57 6.62
N THR A 195 -12.68 0.58 7.07
CA THR A 195 -12.46 -0.05 8.38
C THR A 195 -11.19 -0.91 8.37
N ILE A 196 -10.93 -1.65 7.29
CA ILE A 196 -9.69 -2.42 7.12
C ILE A 196 -8.48 -1.50 7.16
N GLU A 197 -8.52 -0.37 6.47
CA GLU A 197 -7.44 0.63 6.51
C GLU A 197 -7.17 1.09 7.94
N LYS A 198 -8.23 1.43 8.70
CA LYS A 198 -8.11 1.84 10.12
C LYS A 198 -7.51 0.74 11.00
N ASP A 199 -7.96 -0.50 10.82
CA ASP A 199 -7.43 -1.66 11.57
C ASP A 199 -5.93 -1.84 11.29
N LEU A 200 -5.53 -1.81 10.01
CA LEU A 200 -4.14 -1.99 9.61
C LEU A 200 -3.24 -0.83 10.05
N THR A 201 -3.71 0.42 9.94
CA THR A 201 -2.94 1.58 10.38
C THR A 201 -2.78 1.66 11.90
N ALA A 202 -3.70 1.05 12.66
CA ALA A 202 -3.58 0.91 14.11
C ALA A 202 -2.63 -0.21 14.55
N LEU A 203 -2.43 -1.24 13.69
CA LEU A 203 -1.58 -2.40 13.98
C LEU A 203 -0.12 -2.23 13.53
N LEU A 204 0.12 -1.37 12.54
CA LEU A 204 1.40 -1.26 11.84
C LEU A 204 2.04 0.12 12.04
N ASP A 205 3.34 0.15 12.26
CA ASP A 205 4.11 1.39 12.19
C ASP A 205 3.97 2.03 10.80
N ARG A 206 3.97 3.38 10.76
CA ARG A 206 3.78 4.16 9.54
C ARG A 206 4.76 3.81 8.42
N LYS A 207 5.97 3.38 8.75
CA LYS A 207 6.98 2.91 7.79
C LYS A 207 6.49 1.77 6.89
N TRP A 208 5.49 0.98 7.34
CA TRP A 208 4.95 -0.15 6.60
C TRP A 208 3.78 0.20 5.69
N TRP A 209 3.13 1.35 5.86
CA TRP A 209 1.86 1.65 5.21
C TRP A 209 1.94 1.64 3.68
N SER A 210 3.03 2.16 3.09
CA SER A 210 3.26 2.11 1.65
C SER A 210 3.55 0.69 1.13
N HIS A 211 4.13 -0.18 1.96
CA HIS A 211 4.55 -1.54 1.59
C HIS A 211 3.40 -2.56 1.57
N VAL A 212 2.38 -2.40 2.43
CA VAL A 212 1.29 -3.38 2.61
C VAL A 212 0.62 -3.72 1.28
N ASN A 213 0.26 -2.72 0.49
CA ASN A 213 -0.45 -2.92 -0.78
C ASN A 213 0.38 -3.77 -1.74
N TYR A 214 1.65 -3.40 -1.97
CA TYR A 214 2.57 -4.13 -2.84
C TYR A 214 2.79 -5.58 -2.38
N LEU A 215 3.15 -5.77 -1.11
CA LEU A 215 3.46 -7.09 -0.55
C LEU A 215 2.24 -8.03 -0.60
N PHE A 216 1.06 -7.51 -0.27
CA PHE A 216 -0.16 -8.32 -0.28
C PHE A 216 -0.67 -8.62 -1.70
N ILE A 217 -0.48 -7.71 -2.66
CA ILE A 217 -0.76 -8.00 -4.07
C ILE A 217 0.20 -9.07 -4.58
N SER A 218 1.50 -8.93 -4.35
CA SER A 218 2.53 -9.86 -4.80
C SER A 218 2.29 -11.27 -4.26
N HIS A 219 2.08 -11.40 -2.95
CA HIS A 219 1.77 -12.69 -2.30
C HIS A 219 0.40 -13.23 -2.72
N GLY A 220 -0.57 -12.34 -2.87
CA GLY A 220 -1.92 -12.69 -3.28
C GLY A 220 -2.04 -13.16 -4.73
N ARG A 221 -1.13 -12.74 -5.61
CA ARG A 221 -1.01 -13.22 -7.00
C ARG A 221 -0.24 -14.54 -7.08
N ALA A 222 0.89 -14.62 -6.37
CA ALA A 222 1.80 -15.76 -6.46
C ALA A 222 1.33 -16.99 -5.67
N VAL A 223 0.84 -16.82 -4.45
CA VAL A 223 0.58 -17.91 -3.49
C VAL A 223 -0.85 -17.87 -2.96
N CYS A 224 -1.25 -16.77 -2.31
CA CYS A 224 -2.54 -16.69 -1.62
C CYS A 224 -3.67 -16.26 -2.56
N THR A 225 -3.92 -17.03 -3.63
CA THR A 225 -4.97 -16.73 -4.60
C THR A 225 -6.38 -16.83 -3.99
N ALA A 226 -7.37 -16.18 -4.64
CA ALA A 226 -8.73 -16.13 -4.09
C ALA A 226 -9.41 -17.52 -4.06
N LYS A 227 -9.28 -18.28 -5.16
CA LYS A 227 -10.01 -19.55 -5.34
C LYS A 227 -9.23 -20.78 -4.91
N LYS A 228 -7.92 -20.79 -5.14
CA LYS A 228 -7.07 -21.95 -4.90
C LYS A 228 -5.69 -21.52 -4.37
N PRO A 229 -5.60 -21.13 -3.09
CA PRO A 229 -4.33 -20.74 -2.50
C PRO A 229 -3.37 -21.92 -2.37
N ASP A 230 -2.08 -21.68 -2.61
CA ASP A 230 -1.03 -22.69 -2.39
C ASP A 230 -0.51 -22.60 -0.95
N CYS A 231 -1.32 -23.11 -0.02
CA CYS A 231 -1.00 -23.09 1.40
C CYS A 231 0.19 -23.99 1.79
N ALA A 232 0.54 -24.97 0.95
CA ALA A 232 1.67 -25.85 1.21
C ALA A 232 3.01 -25.11 1.10
N HIS A 233 3.11 -24.15 0.17
CA HIS A 233 4.32 -23.37 -0.06
C HIS A 233 4.23 -21.92 0.48
N CYS A 234 3.24 -21.64 1.34
CA CYS A 234 3.05 -20.31 1.90
C CYS A 234 4.03 -20.04 3.06
N THR A 235 4.92 -19.07 2.91
CA THR A 235 5.95 -18.70 3.89
C THR A 235 5.41 -18.02 5.15
N ILE A 236 4.15 -17.55 5.09
CA ILE A 236 3.45 -16.92 6.22
C ILE A 236 2.26 -17.75 6.70
N ARG A 237 2.27 -19.07 6.38
CA ARG A 237 1.20 -20.01 6.74
C ARG A 237 0.93 -20.06 8.25
N GLU A 238 1.96 -19.98 9.06
CA GLU A 238 1.89 -20.05 10.52
C GLU A 238 1.04 -18.93 11.15
N TYR A 239 0.90 -17.79 10.46
CA TYR A 239 0.06 -16.68 10.88
C TYR A 239 -1.38 -16.76 10.35
N CYS A 240 -1.68 -17.73 9.46
CA CYS A 240 -2.96 -17.81 8.79
C CYS A 240 -4.03 -18.42 9.68
N THR A 241 -5.16 -17.75 9.85
CA THR A 241 -6.28 -18.22 10.68
C THR A 241 -7.15 -19.27 9.97
N GLU A 242 -7.07 -19.38 8.63
CA GLU A 242 -7.86 -20.33 7.83
C GLU A 242 -7.18 -21.71 7.69
N VAL A 243 -5.89 -21.80 8.00
CA VAL A 243 -5.13 -23.05 7.91
C VAL A 243 -4.87 -23.56 9.33
N LYS A 244 -5.66 -24.49 9.77
CA LYS A 244 -5.47 -25.25 11.02
C LYS A 244 -4.58 -26.47 10.80
#